data_cbbb2124959b00dc9a8859a1c9f3f9e2
#
_entry.id   cbbb2124959b00dc9a8859a1c9f3f9e2
#
_cell.length_a   1.000
_cell.length_b   1.000
_cell.length_c   1.000
_cell.angle_alpha   90.00
_cell.angle_beta   90.00
_cell.angle_gamma   90.00
#
_symmetry.space_group_name_H-M   'P 1'
#
loop_
_entity.id
_entity.type
_entity.pdbx_description
1 polymer ?
#
loop_
_entity_poly.entity_id
_entity_poly.type
_entity_poly.pdbx_seq_one_letter_code
_entity_poly.pdbx_strand_id
1 'polypeptide(L)'
;MFLTLRRWNRVSKDVWCLLCISLSVMATPVSACSRVVYRGPDGAVVVGRTMDWEQSLEVNLWAFPAGLERDGNAGARSLKWKSKYGSVAATCYDKLVADGMNEKGLVVNVLYLSSSVYPQFDGTRPTLSIGAWAQYVLDTFATVDEAVTVLKDEPFQLGVLIMPGGHAGTVHLSLADATGDSAIFEYIDGKLVVHHGKQYSVMTNDPSYDQQLALNGYWQEVGGSIMLPGTERPADRFVRASYYLGEAPQTSDEREQIASVFSIIRNVSAPIGAVHAGQPNVAATLWRIVADQKRGVYYFELTDTPNIFWVDLSKLDLSVGQPVRMLPVEDAPVMAGEVSSRFEKQTDFQFMVGSDPGEEK
;
A
#
# COMPACT_ATOMS: atom_id res chain seq x y z
N MET A 1 38.02 -18.61 85.42
CA MET A 1 37.44 -19.70 84.65
C MET A 1 37.18 -19.15 83.23
N PHE A 2 37.96 -19.66 82.29
CA PHE A 2 38.24 -19.01 80.98
C PHE A 2 37.12 -19.28 79.94
N LEU A 3 36.68 -18.22 79.26
CA LEU A 3 35.83 -18.29 78.07
C LEU A 3 36.65 -17.87 76.84
N THR A 4 36.92 -18.81 75.98
CA THR A 4 37.63 -18.65 74.73
C THR A 4 36.65 -18.11 73.65
N LEU A 5 36.97 -16.94 73.15
CA LEU A 5 36.30 -16.35 71.93
C LEU A 5 36.83 -17.02 70.69
N ARG A 6 35.99 -17.70 69.95
CA ARG A 6 36.24 -18.16 68.55
C ARG A 6 35.96 -17.01 67.55
N ARG A 7 37.01 -16.67 66.80
CA ARG A 7 36.97 -15.79 65.64
C ARG A 7 36.08 -16.43 64.52
N TRP A 8 35.11 -15.71 64.04
CA TRP A 8 34.45 -16.03 62.82
C TRP A 8 35.14 -15.33 61.65
N ASN A 9 35.61 -16.11 60.70
CA ASN A 9 36.20 -15.69 59.43
C ASN A 9 35.18 -14.95 58.58
N ARG A 10 35.66 -13.86 57.99
CA ARG A 10 34.96 -13.13 56.92
C ARG A 10 34.76 -14.06 55.73
N VAL A 11 33.53 -14.32 55.39
CA VAL A 11 33.14 -14.87 54.06
C VAL A 11 33.11 -13.71 53.11
N SER A 12 33.85 -13.86 52.00
CA SER A 12 33.95 -12.92 50.90
C SER A 12 32.57 -12.70 50.29
N LYS A 13 32.23 -11.42 50.05
CA LYS A 13 31.06 -11.03 49.25
C LYS A 13 31.39 -11.32 47.80
N ASP A 14 31.06 -12.50 47.34
CA ASP A 14 31.04 -12.78 45.92
C ASP A 14 29.87 -12.00 45.28
N VAL A 15 30.28 -11.08 44.44
CA VAL A 15 29.43 -10.23 43.61
C VAL A 15 28.68 -11.13 42.63
N TRP A 16 27.43 -11.36 42.88
CA TRP A 16 26.51 -11.89 41.88
C TRP A 16 26.23 -10.77 40.84
N CYS A 17 27.02 -10.74 39.76
CA CYS A 17 26.69 -10.04 38.56
C CYS A 17 25.47 -10.74 37.96
N LEU A 18 24.26 -10.25 38.27
CA LEU A 18 23.07 -10.54 37.52
C LEU A 18 23.25 -9.93 36.12
N LEU A 19 23.66 -10.78 35.19
CA LEU A 19 23.61 -10.49 33.76
C LEU A 19 22.10 -10.41 33.38
N CYS A 20 21.50 -9.22 33.49
CA CYS A 20 20.24 -8.92 32.86
C CYS A 20 20.48 -8.96 31.35
N ILE A 21 20.31 -10.12 30.75
CA ILE A 21 20.09 -10.23 29.32
C ILE A 21 18.71 -9.55 29.08
N SER A 22 18.76 -8.27 28.79
CA SER A 22 17.62 -7.59 28.21
C SER A 22 17.36 -8.26 26.83
N LEU A 23 16.43 -9.20 26.83
CA LEU A 23 15.81 -9.69 25.61
C LEU A 23 15.05 -8.48 25.04
N SER A 24 15.76 -7.70 24.22
CA SER A 24 15.08 -6.74 23.36
C SER A 24 14.21 -7.57 22.44
N VAL A 25 12.95 -7.75 22.80
CA VAL A 25 11.92 -8.15 21.85
C VAL A 25 11.95 -7.05 20.80
N MET A 26 12.62 -7.31 19.69
CA MET A 26 12.46 -6.47 18.50
C MET A 26 10.99 -6.60 18.13
N ALA A 27 10.18 -5.63 18.56
CA ALA A 27 8.84 -5.48 18.05
C ALA A 27 9.01 -5.26 16.56
N THR A 28 8.63 -6.25 15.76
CA THR A 28 8.58 -6.11 14.32
C THR A 28 7.69 -4.91 14.01
N PRO A 29 8.10 -3.98 13.16
CA PRO A 29 7.29 -2.84 12.79
C PRO A 29 5.95 -3.34 12.23
N VAL A 30 4.86 -2.87 12.80
CA VAL A 30 3.50 -3.26 12.40
C VAL A 30 2.92 -2.11 11.58
N SER A 31 2.65 -2.37 10.36
CA SER A 31 2.21 -1.45 9.30
C SER A 31 0.71 -1.19 9.29
N ALA A 32 0.27 -0.04 8.78
CA ALA A 32 -1.12 0.35 8.73
C ALA A 32 -1.57 0.88 7.36
N CYS A 33 -1.84 0.08 6.37
CA CYS A 33 -2.65 0.37 5.18
C CYS A 33 -3.61 -0.79 4.97
N SER A 34 -4.74 -0.55 4.35
CA SER A 34 -5.71 -1.61 4.05
C SER A 34 -6.24 -1.45 2.64
N ARG A 35 -6.53 -2.57 1.99
CA ARG A 35 -7.19 -2.61 0.69
C ARG A 35 -8.28 -3.67 0.71
N VAL A 36 -9.42 -3.36 0.07
CA VAL A 36 -10.54 -4.29 -0.14
C VAL A 36 -11.01 -4.24 -1.59
N VAL A 37 -11.53 -5.36 -2.11
CA VAL A 37 -12.22 -5.43 -3.41
C VAL A 37 -13.64 -5.93 -3.18
N TYR A 38 -14.60 -5.03 -3.29
CA TYR A 38 -16.02 -5.36 -3.31
C TYR A 38 -16.45 -5.78 -4.72
N ARG A 39 -17.25 -6.84 -4.80
CA ARG A 39 -17.90 -7.31 -6.02
C ARG A 39 -19.39 -7.36 -5.78
N GLY A 40 -20.09 -6.49 -6.46
CA GLY A 40 -21.55 -6.40 -6.37
C GLY A 40 -22.25 -7.05 -7.57
N PRO A 41 -23.58 -6.99 -7.59
CA PRO A 41 -24.40 -7.38 -8.75
C PRO A 41 -24.02 -6.56 -9.99
N ASP A 42 -24.49 -7.01 -11.15
CA ASP A 42 -24.35 -6.33 -12.45
C ASP A 42 -22.90 -6.06 -12.85
N GLY A 43 -21.96 -6.85 -12.31
CA GLY A 43 -20.54 -6.73 -12.59
C GLY A 43 -19.91 -5.48 -11.95
N ALA A 44 -20.47 -4.95 -10.88
CA ALA A 44 -19.84 -3.88 -10.12
C ALA A 44 -18.58 -4.40 -9.43
N VAL A 45 -17.48 -3.67 -9.62
CA VAL A 45 -16.22 -3.92 -8.92
C VAL A 45 -15.71 -2.60 -8.36
N VAL A 46 -15.53 -2.56 -7.04
CA VAL A 46 -15.13 -1.36 -6.31
C VAL A 46 -13.96 -1.68 -5.39
N VAL A 47 -12.86 -0.98 -5.57
CA VAL A 47 -11.68 -1.08 -4.71
C VAL A 47 -11.71 0.04 -3.68
N GLY A 48 -11.49 -0.28 -2.41
CA GLY A 48 -11.26 0.70 -1.35
C GLY A 48 -9.87 0.55 -0.73
N ARG A 49 -9.22 1.67 -0.38
CA ARG A 49 -7.89 1.64 0.23
C ARG A 49 -7.72 2.77 1.24
N THR A 50 -6.97 2.51 2.34
CA THR A 50 -6.50 3.50 3.30
C THR A 50 -5.00 3.71 3.16
N MET A 51 -4.54 4.95 3.22
CA MET A 51 -3.13 5.30 3.36
C MET A 51 -2.87 5.74 4.79
N ASP A 52 -2.06 4.97 5.49
CA ASP A 52 -1.73 5.22 6.88
C ASP A 52 -0.22 5.46 6.98
N TRP A 53 0.19 6.62 7.51
CA TRP A 53 1.59 6.99 7.64
C TRP A 53 1.78 8.03 8.75
N GLU A 54 2.97 8.08 9.36
CA GLU A 54 3.25 8.97 10.51
C GLU A 54 3.43 10.45 10.12
N GLN A 55 3.78 10.72 8.87
CA GLN A 55 4.06 12.06 8.34
C GLN A 55 3.21 12.35 7.12
N SER A 56 3.02 13.63 6.78
CA SER A 56 2.47 14.01 5.49
C SER A 56 3.25 13.35 4.36
N LEU A 57 2.53 12.91 3.33
CA LEU A 57 3.09 12.34 2.12
C LEU A 57 3.01 13.32 0.93
N GLU A 58 2.59 14.57 1.19
CA GLU A 58 2.43 15.60 0.16
C GLU A 58 1.60 15.06 -1.02
N VAL A 59 0.43 14.46 -0.70
CA VAL A 59 -0.38 13.76 -1.69
C VAL A 59 -0.98 14.71 -2.72
N ASN A 60 -0.81 14.37 -3.99
CA ASN A 60 -1.48 15.01 -5.13
C ASN A 60 -2.06 13.94 -6.06
N LEU A 61 -3.07 14.32 -6.87
CA LEU A 61 -3.58 13.47 -7.93
C LEU A 61 -2.98 13.89 -9.28
N TRP A 62 -2.42 12.94 -9.98
CA TRP A 62 -1.86 13.13 -11.31
C TRP A 62 -2.67 12.43 -12.37
N ALA A 63 -2.92 13.11 -13.48
CA ALA A 63 -3.53 12.55 -14.68
C ALA A 63 -2.45 12.38 -15.74
N PHE A 64 -2.17 11.14 -16.08
CA PHE A 64 -1.16 10.75 -17.05
C PHE A 64 -1.82 10.28 -18.34
N PRO A 65 -1.61 10.94 -19.48
CA PRO A 65 -2.10 10.48 -20.78
C PRO A 65 -1.34 9.24 -21.27
N ALA A 66 -1.93 8.53 -22.21
CA ALA A 66 -1.24 7.49 -22.97
C ALA A 66 -0.13 8.09 -23.84
N GLY A 67 0.85 7.28 -24.23
CA GLY A 67 1.93 7.66 -25.16
C GLY A 67 3.11 8.37 -24.51
N LEU A 68 3.18 8.48 -23.18
CA LEU A 68 4.32 9.06 -22.48
C LEU A 68 5.53 8.12 -22.53
N GLU A 69 6.69 8.67 -22.89
CA GLU A 69 7.97 7.99 -22.70
C GLU A 69 8.35 8.06 -21.21
N ARG A 70 8.65 6.93 -20.62
CA ARG A 70 8.93 6.77 -19.20
C ARG A 70 10.33 6.24 -18.96
N ASP A 71 10.91 6.68 -17.86
CA ASP A 71 12.15 6.15 -17.30
C ASP A 71 11.90 5.71 -15.86
N GLY A 72 12.25 4.47 -15.53
CA GLY A 72 12.07 3.90 -14.18
C GLY A 72 12.95 4.52 -13.10
N ASN A 73 13.81 5.44 -13.48
CA ASN A 73 14.70 6.23 -12.62
C ASN A 73 15.51 5.38 -11.61
N ALA A 74 16.21 4.37 -12.14
CA ALA A 74 16.99 3.41 -11.36
C ALA A 74 18.39 3.18 -11.94
N GLY A 75 19.13 4.26 -12.18
CA GLY A 75 20.51 4.22 -12.65
C GLY A 75 20.70 3.87 -14.13
N ALA A 76 21.89 3.41 -14.48
CA ALA A 76 22.29 3.18 -15.86
C ALA A 76 21.46 2.10 -16.61
N ARG A 77 20.87 1.16 -15.87
CA ARG A 77 20.00 0.11 -16.41
C ARG A 77 18.52 0.35 -16.15
N SER A 78 18.16 1.61 -15.92
CA SER A 78 16.76 1.97 -15.70
C SER A 78 15.86 1.43 -16.81
N LEU A 79 14.77 0.77 -16.42
CA LEU A 79 13.74 0.31 -17.33
C LEU A 79 13.10 1.50 -18.04
N LYS A 80 13.00 1.43 -19.37
CA LYS A 80 12.29 2.43 -20.17
C LYS A 80 11.09 1.80 -20.82
N TRP A 81 9.96 2.53 -20.82
CA TRP A 81 8.73 2.07 -21.47
C TRP A 81 7.94 3.25 -22.03
N LYS A 82 6.95 2.93 -22.81
CA LYS A 82 5.97 3.90 -23.29
C LYS A 82 4.61 3.54 -22.74
N SER A 83 3.91 4.51 -22.14
CA SER A 83 2.57 4.27 -21.60
C SER A 83 1.60 3.90 -22.70
N LYS A 84 0.92 2.77 -22.52
CA LYS A 84 -0.13 2.27 -23.42
C LYS A 84 -1.49 2.85 -23.05
N TYR A 85 -1.71 3.05 -21.76
CA TYR A 85 -2.96 3.54 -21.20
C TYR A 85 -2.76 4.83 -20.41
N GLY A 86 -3.79 5.68 -20.44
CA GLY A 86 -3.87 6.82 -19.55
C GLY A 86 -4.40 6.42 -18.18
N SER A 87 -4.05 7.20 -17.15
CA SER A 87 -4.39 6.88 -15.75
C SER A 87 -4.55 8.12 -14.89
N VAL A 88 -5.24 7.95 -13.76
CA VAL A 88 -5.18 8.86 -12.61
C VAL A 88 -4.46 8.13 -11.48
N ALA A 89 -3.52 8.82 -10.83
CA ALA A 89 -2.71 8.26 -9.77
C ALA A 89 -2.61 9.21 -8.57
N ALA A 90 -2.67 8.65 -7.36
CA ALA A 90 -2.31 9.35 -6.14
C ALA A 90 -0.81 9.14 -5.88
N THR A 91 -0.09 10.24 -5.73
CA THR A 91 1.36 10.23 -5.56
C THR A 91 1.76 10.63 -4.15
N CYS A 92 2.94 10.19 -3.73
CA CYS A 92 3.60 10.67 -2.54
C CYS A 92 4.81 11.50 -2.98
N TYR A 93 4.95 12.72 -2.41
CA TYR A 93 6.05 13.66 -2.69
C TYR A 93 6.18 14.03 -4.19
N ASP A 94 5.11 13.88 -4.97
CA ASP A 94 5.12 14.02 -6.44
C ASP A 94 6.22 13.22 -7.15
N LYS A 95 6.59 12.07 -6.59
CA LYS A 95 7.70 11.23 -7.09
C LYS A 95 7.46 9.73 -6.97
N LEU A 96 6.47 9.30 -6.21
CA LEU A 96 6.14 7.90 -5.98
C LEU A 96 4.65 7.70 -6.21
N VAL A 97 4.29 6.77 -7.08
CA VAL A 97 2.89 6.40 -7.28
C VAL A 97 2.49 5.33 -6.26
N ALA A 98 1.59 5.71 -5.37
CA ALA A 98 1.12 4.84 -4.28
C ALA A 98 -0.20 4.12 -4.59
N ASP A 99 -0.98 4.70 -5.50
CA ASP A 99 -2.33 4.25 -5.86
C ASP A 99 -2.73 4.80 -7.22
N GLY A 100 -3.66 4.15 -7.91
CA GLY A 100 -4.20 4.70 -9.14
C GLY A 100 -5.13 3.75 -9.88
N MET A 101 -5.80 4.31 -10.89
CA MET A 101 -6.66 3.60 -11.81
C MET A 101 -6.40 4.05 -13.24
N ASN A 102 -6.25 3.11 -14.17
CA ASN A 102 -6.15 3.44 -15.59
C ASN A 102 -7.52 3.44 -16.31
N GLU A 103 -7.53 3.92 -17.55
CA GLU A 103 -8.73 4.01 -18.37
C GLU A 103 -9.41 2.67 -18.71
N LYS A 104 -8.75 1.53 -18.41
CA LYS A 104 -9.31 0.19 -18.56
C LYS A 104 -9.93 -0.33 -17.25
N GLY A 105 -9.89 0.47 -16.18
CA GLY A 105 -10.39 0.09 -14.87
C GLY A 105 -9.44 -0.83 -14.10
N LEU A 106 -8.18 -0.96 -14.51
CA LEU A 106 -7.17 -1.61 -13.68
C LEU A 106 -6.78 -0.67 -12.55
N VAL A 107 -6.94 -1.12 -11.31
CA VAL A 107 -6.55 -0.42 -10.08
C VAL A 107 -5.29 -1.06 -9.52
N VAL A 108 -4.35 -0.22 -9.11
CA VAL A 108 -3.09 -0.62 -8.49
C VAL A 108 -2.95 0.06 -7.14
N ASN A 109 -2.58 -0.70 -6.10
CA ASN A 109 -2.33 -0.16 -4.76
C ASN A 109 -0.96 -0.67 -4.26
N VAL A 110 -0.12 0.24 -3.81
CA VAL A 110 1.16 -0.06 -3.13
C VAL A 110 0.96 0.13 -1.63
N LEU A 111 1.26 -0.91 -0.86
CA LEU A 111 1.22 -0.88 0.58
C LEU A 111 2.61 -1.23 1.13
N TYR A 112 2.94 -0.67 2.28
CA TYR A 112 4.20 -0.98 2.95
C TYR A 112 4.18 -2.40 3.51
N LEU A 113 5.30 -3.13 3.35
CA LEU A 113 5.52 -4.46 3.91
C LEU A 113 6.94 -4.53 4.47
N SER A 114 7.09 -4.36 5.79
CA SER A 114 8.40 -4.30 6.41
C SER A 114 9.20 -5.59 6.29
N SER A 115 8.51 -6.72 6.21
CA SER A 115 9.10 -8.05 6.02
C SER A 115 9.47 -8.37 4.57
N SER A 116 9.22 -7.44 3.62
CA SER A 116 9.61 -7.66 2.23
C SER A 116 11.13 -7.69 2.08
N VAL A 117 11.63 -8.76 1.46
CA VAL A 117 13.05 -8.95 1.15
C VAL A 117 13.18 -9.17 -0.35
N TYR A 118 13.74 -8.18 -1.05
CA TYR A 118 13.97 -8.28 -2.49
C TYR A 118 15.13 -9.22 -2.82
N PRO A 119 15.14 -9.85 -4.01
CA PRO A 119 16.27 -10.67 -4.45
C PRO A 119 17.54 -9.84 -4.57
N GLN A 120 18.68 -10.50 -4.45
CA GLN A 120 19.96 -9.85 -4.74
C GLN A 120 20.00 -9.40 -6.19
N PHE A 121 20.57 -8.23 -6.41
CA PHE A 121 20.74 -7.66 -7.73
C PHE A 121 21.61 -8.58 -8.62
N ASP A 122 21.09 -9.03 -9.76
CA ASP A 122 21.78 -9.96 -10.65
C ASP A 122 22.66 -9.29 -11.71
N GLY A 123 22.54 -7.97 -11.86
CA GLY A 123 23.33 -7.21 -12.82
C GLY A 123 22.94 -7.41 -14.28
N THR A 124 21.87 -8.15 -14.58
CA THR A 124 21.48 -8.52 -15.95
C THR A 124 20.17 -7.90 -16.40
N ARG A 125 19.16 -7.92 -15.53
CA ARG A 125 17.83 -7.38 -15.82
C ARG A 125 17.79 -5.85 -15.70
N PRO A 126 16.90 -5.16 -16.43
CA PRO A 126 16.64 -3.75 -16.19
C PRO A 126 16.19 -3.51 -14.75
N THR A 127 16.40 -2.30 -14.24
CA THR A 127 15.98 -1.92 -12.89
C THR A 127 14.85 -0.90 -12.96
N LEU A 128 13.83 -1.08 -12.14
CA LEU A 128 12.70 -0.18 -11.98
C LEU A 128 12.68 0.36 -10.55
N SER A 129 12.67 1.68 -10.36
CA SER A 129 12.44 2.24 -9.03
C SER A 129 11.10 1.74 -8.47
N ILE A 130 11.10 1.37 -7.20
CA ILE A 130 9.86 1.02 -6.48
C ILE A 130 8.81 2.13 -6.60
N GLY A 131 9.23 3.41 -6.63
CA GLY A 131 8.33 4.53 -6.82
C GLY A 131 7.62 4.56 -8.18
N ALA A 132 8.15 3.83 -9.16
CA ALA A 132 7.59 3.72 -10.50
C ALA A 132 6.78 2.42 -10.71
N TRP A 133 6.84 1.45 -9.79
CA TRP A 133 6.27 0.12 -10.00
C TRP A 133 4.77 0.15 -10.30
N ALA A 134 3.99 0.86 -9.49
CA ALA A 134 2.56 1.02 -9.72
C ALA A 134 2.26 1.68 -11.07
N GLN A 135 2.99 2.74 -11.42
CA GLN A 135 2.77 3.44 -12.70
C GLN A 135 3.13 2.58 -13.90
N TYR A 136 4.20 1.79 -13.83
CA TYR A 136 4.53 0.83 -14.89
C TYR A 136 3.37 -0.13 -15.17
N VAL A 137 2.71 -0.62 -14.12
CA VAL A 137 1.56 -1.51 -14.26
C VAL A 137 0.36 -0.79 -14.87
N LEU A 138 0.03 0.40 -14.37
CA LEU A 138 -1.07 1.23 -14.91
C LEU A 138 -0.85 1.60 -16.37
N ASP A 139 0.38 1.91 -16.74
CA ASP A 139 0.75 2.28 -18.11
C ASP A 139 0.70 1.11 -19.10
N THR A 140 0.93 -0.13 -18.61
CA THR A 140 1.25 -1.27 -19.48
C THR A 140 0.09 -2.23 -19.67
N PHE A 141 -0.70 -2.52 -18.62
CA PHE A 141 -1.67 -3.59 -18.60
C PHE A 141 -3.12 -3.09 -18.51
N ALA A 142 -4.03 -3.83 -19.15
CA ALA A 142 -5.46 -3.59 -19.05
C ALA A 142 -6.13 -4.45 -17.98
N THR A 143 -5.59 -5.65 -17.72
CA THR A 143 -6.18 -6.63 -16.82
C THR A 143 -5.16 -7.19 -15.84
N VAL A 144 -5.66 -7.81 -14.78
CA VAL A 144 -4.83 -8.52 -13.80
C VAL A 144 -4.11 -9.70 -14.45
N ASP A 145 -4.80 -10.47 -15.28
CA ASP A 145 -4.22 -11.64 -15.95
C ASP A 145 -3.05 -11.28 -16.89
N GLU A 146 -3.20 -10.19 -17.67
CA GLU A 146 -2.09 -9.64 -18.47
C GLU A 146 -0.88 -9.31 -17.59
N ALA A 147 -1.10 -8.62 -16.47
CA ALA A 147 -0.04 -8.22 -15.55
C ALA A 147 0.63 -9.43 -14.89
N VAL A 148 -0.14 -10.39 -14.39
CA VAL A 148 0.38 -11.60 -13.75
C VAL A 148 1.18 -12.42 -14.74
N THR A 149 0.70 -12.57 -15.99
CA THR A 149 1.39 -13.35 -17.03
C THR A 149 2.81 -12.84 -17.28
N VAL A 150 3.01 -11.51 -17.24
CA VAL A 150 4.32 -10.90 -17.50
C VAL A 150 5.15 -10.79 -16.20
N LEU A 151 4.55 -10.31 -15.12
CA LEU A 151 5.30 -9.95 -13.91
C LEU A 151 5.80 -11.15 -13.11
N LYS A 152 5.13 -12.30 -13.20
CA LYS A 152 5.59 -13.54 -12.54
C LYS A 152 6.98 -14.02 -13.01
N ASP A 153 7.38 -13.63 -14.21
CA ASP A 153 8.68 -13.98 -14.78
C ASP A 153 9.76 -12.93 -14.45
N GLU A 154 9.44 -11.95 -13.60
CA GLU A 154 10.34 -10.89 -13.12
C GLU A 154 11.17 -10.22 -14.24
N PRO A 155 10.53 -9.56 -15.24
CA PRO A 155 11.24 -8.99 -16.40
C PRO A 155 12.19 -7.83 -16.03
N PHE A 156 12.12 -7.34 -14.82
CA PHE A 156 13.00 -6.32 -14.23
C PHE A 156 13.26 -6.62 -12.76
N GLN A 157 14.22 -5.92 -12.18
CA GLN A 157 14.46 -5.89 -10.74
C GLN A 157 13.96 -4.57 -10.14
N LEU A 158 13.54 -4.62 -8.87
CA LEU A 158 13.13 -3.41 -8.15
C LEU A 158 14.34 -2.74 -7.49
N GLY A 159 14.55 -1.48 -7.82
CA GLY A 159 15.48 -0.59 -7.13
C GLY A 159 14.83 -0.03 -5.88
N VAL A 160 15.35 -0.39 -4.72
CA VAL A 160 14.85 0.07 -3.42
C VAL A 160 15.20 1.53 -3.23
N LEU A 161 14.30 2.29 -2.64
CA LEU A 161 14.55 3.69 -2.27
C LEU A 161 14.49 3.86 -0.75
N ILE A 162 15.12 4.92 -0.28
CA ILE A 162 14.95 5.38 1.10
C ILE A 162 13.92 6.49 1.09
N MET A 163 12.84 6.27 1.83
CA MET A 163 11.76 7.26 2.00
C MET A 163 12.26 8.46 2.81
N PRO A 164 11.67 9.65 2.63
CA PRO A 164 11.82 10.73 3.61
C PRO A 164 11.56 10.19 5.02
N GLY A 165 12.43 10.55 5.97
CA GLY A 165 12.41 9.93 7.31
C GLY A 165 13.37 8.75 7.49
N GLY A 166 14.05 8.29 6.43
CA GLY A 166 15.11 7.27 6.50
C GLY A 166 14.65 5.82 6.48
N HIS A 167 13.36 5.57 6.20
CA HIS A 167 12.82 4.22 6.13
C HIS A 167 13.04 3.61 4.74
N ALA A 168 13.43 2.34 4.70
CA ALA A 168 13.49 1.60 3.44
C ALA A 168 12.09 1.47 2.83
N GLY A 169 11.97 1.76 1.53
CA GLY A 169 10.72 1.64 0.79
C GLY A 169 10.40 0.17 0.45
N THR A 170 10.19 -0.66 1.46
CA THR A 170 9.78 -2.05 1.30
C THR A 170 8.27 -2.13 1.16
N VAL A 171 7.80 -2.71 0.08
CA VAL A 171 6.37 -2.69 -0.26
C VAL A 171 5.92 -4.02 -0.89
N HIS A 172 4.62 -4.21 -0.92
CA HIS A 172 3.93 -5.17 -1.78
C HIS A 172 2.89 -4.46 -2.66
N LEU A 173 2.53 -5.10 -3.75
CA LEU A 173 1.67 -4.54 -4.77
C LEU A 173 0.39 -5.36 -4.88
N SER A 174 -0.76 -4.69 -4.97
CA SER A 174 -2.01 -5.36 -5.33
C SER A 174 -2.63 -4.77 -6.57
N LEU A 175 -3.27 -5.63 -7.33
CA LEU A 175 -4.01 -5.31 -8.54
C LEU A 175 -5.46 -5.76 -8.40
N ALA A 176 -6.37 -5.03 -9.02
CA ALA A 176 -7.72 -5.49 -9.32
C ALA A 176 -8.21 -4.88 -10.63
N ASP A 177 -9.01 -5.61 -11.40
CA ASP A 177 -9.56 -5.11 -12.66
C ASP A 177 -11.10 -5.16 -12.69
N ALA A 178 -11.68 -4.58 -13.73
CA ALA A 178 -13.13 -4.47 -13.89
C ALA A 178 -13.85 -5.82 -14.08
N THR A 179 -13.14 -6.94 -14.25
CA THR A 179 -13.69 -8.30 -14.23
C THR A 179 -13.87 -8.85 -12.82
N GLY A 180 -13.31 -8.13 -11.83
CA GLY A 180 -13.22 -8.53 -10.44
C GLY A 180 -12.07 -9.49 -10.17
N ASP A 181 -11.15 -9.68 -11.08
CA ASP A 181 -9.92 -10.41 -10.81
C ASP A 181 -8.98 -9.60 -9.91
N SER A 182 -8.10 -10.29 -9.20
CA SER A 182 -7.21 -9.66 -8.22
C SER A 182 -5.89 -10.42 -8.10
N ALA A 183 -4.79 -9.69 -7.94
CA ALA A 183 -3.49 -10.28 -7.65
C ALA A 183 -2.75 -9.47 -6.58
N ILE A 184 -1.89 -10.17 -5.82
CA ILE A 184 -1.00 -9.60 -4.81
C ILE A 184 0.40 -10.12 -5.09
N PHE A 185 1.38 -9.23 -5.13
CA PHE A 185 2.78 -9.51 -5.40
C PHE A 185 3.60 -9.13 -4.16
N GLU A 186 4.26 -10.09 -3.56
CA GLU A 186 5.13 -9.92 -2.39
C GLU A 186 6.52 -10.50 -2.67
N TYR A 187 7.54 -9.83 -2.15
CA TYR A 187 8.89 -10.39 -2.12
C TYR A 187 9.19 -10.91 -0.71
N ILE A 188 9.19 -12.23 -0.56
CA ILE A 188 9.43 -12.92 0.71
C ILE A 188 10.71 -13.75 0.59
N ASP A 189 11.66 -13.53 1.50
CA ASP A 189 12.96 -14.23 1.50
C ASP A 189 13.68 -14.18 0.15
N GLY A 190 13.62 -13.04 -0.55
CA GLY A 190 14.26 -12.85 -1.84
C GLY A 190 13.56 -13.52 -3.02
N LYS A 191 12.30 -13.93 -2.87
CA LYS A 191 11.50 -14.57 -3.92
C LYS A 191 10.19 -13.86 -4.13
N LEU A 192 9.80 -13.71 -5.39
CA LEU A 192 8.47 -13.24 -5.73
C LEU A 192 7.42 -14.30 -5.43
N VAL A 193 6.44 -13.93 -4.62
CA VAL A 193 5.23 -14.72 -4.33
C VAL A 193 4.05 -13.99 -4.95
N VAL A 194 3.25 -14.69 -5.76
CA VAL A 194 2.08 -14.11 -6.43
C VAL A 194 0.83 -14.87 -5.99
N HIS A 195 -0.10 -14.14 -5.38
CA HIS A 195 -1.45 -14.63 -5.10
C HIS A 195 -2.39 -14.09 -6.17
N HIS A 196 -2.97 -14.96 -6.99
CA HIS A 196 -3.82 -14.58 -8.12
C HIS A 196 -5.19 -15.25 -8.06
N GLY A 197 -6.23 -14.46 -8.16
CA GLY A 197 -7.63 -14.90 -8.21
C GLY A 197 -8.57 -14.02 -7.38
N LYS A 198 -9.86 -14.18 -7.64
CA LYS A 198 -10.93 -13.36 -7.03
C LYS A 198 -11.02 -13.47 -5.50
N GLN A 199 -10.53 -14.56 -4.91
CA GLN A 199 -10.52 -14.79 -3.46
C GLN A 199 -9.57 -13.84 -2.72
N TYR A 200 -8.57 -13.27 -3.38
CA TYR A 200 -7.59 -12.38 -2.78
C TYR A 200 -8.09 -10.93 -2.77
N SER A 201 -9.15 -10.70 -1.98
CA SER A 201 -9.92 -9.45 -1.97
C SER A 201 -9.48 -8.45 -0.92
N VAL A 202 -8.74 -8.87 0.08
CA VAL A 202 -8.27 -8.02 1.18
C VAL A 202 -6.76 -8.09 1.24
N MET A 203 -6.11 -6.94 1.47
CA MET A 203 -4.68 -6.85 1.73
C MET A 203 -4.45 -5.78 2.80
N THR A 204 -3.59 -6.06 3.76
CA THR A 204 -3.08 -5.05 4.69
C THR A 204 -1.55 -5.05 4.62
N ASN A 205 -0.83 -4.96 5.72
CA ASN A 205 0.63 -4.93 5.70
C ASN A 205 1.22 -6.23 6.27
N ASP A 206 2.11 -6.15 7.27
CA ASP A 206 2.67 -7.33 7.92
C ASP A 206 1.66 -8.11 8.76
N PRO A 207 1.82 -9.41 8.90
CA PRO A 207 2.85 -10.26 8.31
C PRO A 207 2.58 -10.58 6.83
N SER A 208 3.39 -11.46 6.20
CA SER A 208 3.19 -11.89 4.82
C SER A 208 1.76 -12.37 4.56
N TYR A 209 1.32 -12.32 3.32
CA TYR A 209 -0.06 -12.60 2.95
C TYR A 209 -0.54 -13.99 3.37
N ASP A 210 0.29 -15.03 3.21
CA ASP A 210 -0.04 -16.39 3.67
C ASP A 210 -0.26 -16.46 5.18
N GLN A 211 0.54 -15.73 5.95
CA GLN A 211 0.37 -15.64 7.40
C GLN A 211 -0.92 -14.89 7.77
N GLN A 212 -1.28 -13.85 7.03
CA GLN A 212 -2.55 -13.15 7.23
C GLN A 212 -3.75 -14.05 6.94
N LEU A 213 -3.69 -14.86 5.87
CA LEU A 213 -4.73 -15.85 5.57
C LEU A 213 -4.90 -16.87 6.71
N ALA A 214 -3.79 -17.36 7.27
CA ALA A 214 -3.82 -18.29 8.40
C ALA A 214 -4.43 -17.66 9.66
N LEU A 215 -4.04 -16.41 9.98
CA LEU A 215 -4.60 -15.66 11.10
C LEU A 215 -6.11 -15.39 10.89
N ASN A 216 -6.53 -15.03 9.69
CA ASN A 216 -7.92 -14.83 9.37
C ASN A 216 -8.74 -16.13 9.53
N GLY A 217 -8.19 -17.27 9.08
CA GLY A 217 -8.79 -18.59 9.28
C GLY A 217 -8.99 -18.92 10.77
N TYR A 218 -8.01 -18.62 11.62
CA TYR A 218 -8.16 -18.78 13.07
C TYR A 218 -9.32 -17.93 13.63
N TRP A 219 -9.42 -16.67 13.24
CA TRP A 219 -10.48 -15.79 13.70
C TRP A 219 -11.88 -16.21 13.21
N GLN A 220 -11.98 -16.77 12.01
CA GLN A 220 -13.22 -17.35 11.50
C GLN A 220 -13.72 -18.52 12.38
N GLU A 221 -12.79 -19.35 12.89
CA GLU A 221 -13.13 -20.46 13.79
C GLU A 221 -13.55 -19.99 15.20
N VAL A 222 -12.83 -19.02 15.79
CA VAL A 222 -13.00 -18.67 17.21
C VAL A 222 -13.87 -17.45 17.45
N GLY A 223 -14.01 -16.56 16.52
CA GLY A 223 -14.69 -15.26 16.65
C GLY A 223 -15.93 -15.15 15.77
N GLY A 224 -15.74 -15.25 14.48
CA GLY A 224 -16.78 -15.03 13.48
C GLY A 224 -17.55 -13.74 13.73
N SER A 225 -18.87 -13.82 13.78
CA SER A 225 -19.74 -12.68 14.07
C SER A 225 -19.83 -12.29 15.56
N ILE A 226 -19.27 -13.10 16.47
CA ILE A 226 -19.38 -12.89 17.92
C ILE A 226 -18.29 -11.94 18.42
N MET A 227 -17.07 -12.06 17.88
CA MET A 227 -15.92 -11.28 18.31
C MET A 227 -14.97 -11.04 17.13
N LEU A 228 -14.62 -9.77 16.91
CA LEU A 228 -13.60 -9.35 15.94
C LEU A 228 -12.44 -8.68 16.68
N PRO A 229 -11.19 -8.86 16.21
CA PRO A 229 -10.06 -8.18 16.82
C PRO A 229 -10.13 -6.66 16.57
N GLY A 230 -9.91 -5.86 17.62
CA GLY A 230 -10.20 -4.43 17.61
C GLY A 230 -8.97 -3.51 17.49
N THR A 231 -7.75 -4.05 17.38
CA THR A 231 -6.56 -3.19 17.31
C THR A 231 -6.30 -2.64 15.91
N GLU A 232 -5.38 -1.68 15.81
CA GLU A 232 -4.92 -1.09 14.54
C GLU A 232 -3.87 -1.96 13.83
N ARG A 233 -3.50 -3.11 14.42
CA ARG A 233 -2.53 -4.02 13.81
C ARG A 233 -3.04 -4.53 12.46
N PRO A 234 -2.16 -4.71 11.46
CA PRO A 234 -2.58 -5.14 10.13
C PRO A 234 -3.38 -6.44 10.12
N ALA A 235 -2.94 -7.45 10.87
CA ALA A 235 -3.64 -8.72 10.97
C ALA A 235 -5.07 -8.56 11.49
N ASP A 236 -5.29 -7.69 12.49
CA ASP A 236 -6.60 -7.40 13.05
C ASP A 236 -7.49 -6.63 12.06
N ARG A 237 -6.88 -5.69 11.31
CA ARG A 237 -7.57 -4.95 10.24
C ARG A 237 -7.92 -5.87 9.07
N PHE A 238 -7.04 -6.81 8.72
CA PHE A 238 -7.31 -7.83 7.69
C PHE A 238 -8.55 -8.65 8.05
N VAL A 239 -8.64 -9.11 9.29
CA VAL A 239 -9.79 -9.88 9.79
C VAL A 239 -11.08 -9.05 9.73
N ARG A 240 -11.04 -7.80 10.23
CA ARG A 240 -12.23 -6.92 10.18
C ARG A 240 -12.64 -6.60 8.74
N ALA A 241 -11.67 -6.26 7.87
CA ALA A 241 -11.94 -5.99 6.47
C ALA A 241 -12.56 -7.20 5.76
N SER A 242 -12.03 -8.41 6.02
CA SER A 242 -12.55 -9.65 5.45
C SER A 242 -13.97 -9.93 5.91
N TYR A 243 -14.24 -9.77 7.21
CA TYR A 243 -15.56 -9.95 7.78
C TYR A 243 -16.57 -8.97 7.18
N TYR A 244 -16.30 -7.66 7.25
CA TYR A 244 -17.24 -6.64 6.74
C TYR A 244 -17.40 -6.68 5.22
N LEU A 245 -16.39 -7.12 4.48
CA LEU A 245 -16.53 -7.34 3.05
C LEU A 245 -17.52 -8.49 2.75
N GLY A 246 -17.50 -9.55 3.57
CA GLY A 246 -18.45 -10.66 3.46
C GLY A 246 -19.89 -10.26 3.82
N GLU A 247 -20.06 -9.30 4.73
CA GLU A 247 -21.36 -8.79 5.17
C GLU A 247 -21.87 -7.60 4.29
N ALA A 248 -21.07 -7.14 3.34
CA ALA A 248 -21.42 -5.99 2.53
C ALA A 248 -22.70 -6.24 1.70
N PRO A 249 -23.64 -5.26 1.65
CA PRO A 249 -24.86 -5.39 0.88
C PRO A 249 -24.61 -5.75 -0.58
N GLN A 250 -25.33 -6.73 -1.08
CA GLN A 250 -25.33 -7.08 -2.51
C GLN A 250 -26.44 -6.28 -3.21
N THR A 251 -26.13 -5.05 -3.59
CA THR A 251 -27.07 -4.06 -4.13
C THR A 251 -26.66 -3.62 -5.54
N SER A 252 -27.64 -3.30 -6.38
CA SER A 252 -27.42 -2.64 -7.68
C SER A 252 -27.41 -1.10 -7.58
N ASP A 253 -27.67 -0.54 -6.40
CA ASP A 253 -27.58 0.91 -6.16
C ASP A 253 -26.11 1.33 -6.06
N GLU A 254 -25.68 2.14 -7.01
CA GLU A 254 -24.30 2.63 -7.13
C GLU A 254 -23.82 3.39 -5.90
N ARG A 255 -24.69 4.23 -5.33
CA ARG A 255 -24.35 5.02 -4.14
C ARG A 255 -24.13 4.10 -2.95
N GLU A 256 -24.97 3.08 -2.80
CA GLU A 256 -24.87 2.12 -1.71
C GLU A 256 -23.63 1.24 -1.87
N GLN A 257 -23.25 0.84 -3.10
CA GLN A 257 -21.98 0.14 -3.36
C GLN A 257 -20.77 0.96 -2.90
N ILE A 258 -20.67 2.23 -3.31
CA ILE A 258 -19.58 3.13 -2.94
C ILE A 258 -19.59 3.42 -1.43
N ALA A 259 -20.76 3.70 -0.86
CA ALA A 259 -20.92 3.97 0.59
C ALA A 259 -20.53 2.76 1.43
N SER A 260 -20.86 1.54 0.99
CA SER A 260 -20.48 0.29 1.66
C SER A 260 -18.96 0.13 1.70
N VAL A 261 -18.27 0.35 0.58
CA VAL A 261 -16.80 0.28 0.56
C VAL A 261 -16.17 1.35 1.43
N PHE A 262 -16.65 2.61 1.39
CA PHE A 262 -16.20 3.64 2.34
C PHE A 262 -16.42 3.24 3.79
N SER A 263 -17.57 2.64 4.11
CA SER A 263 -17.87 2.17 5.47
C SER A 263 -16.86 1.13 5.94
N ILE A 264 -16.49 0.17 5.09
CA ILE A 264 -15.51 -0.87 5.40
C ILE A 264 -14.14 -0.24 5.65
N ILE A 265 -13.63 0.57 4.72
CA ILE A 265 -12.29 1.14 4.85
C ILE A 265 -12.18 2.14 6.02
N ARG A 266 -13.25 2.85 6.35
CA ARG A 266 -13.31 3.69 7.55
C ARG A 266 -13.25 2.88 8.84
N ASN A 267 -13.85 1.71 8.89
CA ASN A 267 -13.78 0.81 10.04
C ASN A 267 -12.36 0.29 10.31
N VAL A 268 -11.57 0.10 9.27
CA VAL A 268 -10.17 -0.37 9.38
C VAL A 268 -9.14 0.76 9.33
N SER A 269 -9.57 2.01 9.35
CA SER A 269 -8.71 3.20 9.45
C SER A 269 -8.22 3.38 10.88
N ALA A 270 -7.00 3.93 11.01
CA ALA A 270 -6.48 4.41 12.29
C ALA A 270 -6.91 5.86 12.54
N PRO A 271 -7.36 6.21 13.76
CA PRO A 271 -7.79 7.57 14.11
C PRO A 271 -6.64 8.58 13.97
N ILE A 272 -7.01 9.85 13.73
CA ILE A 272 -6.06 10.98 13.77
C ILE A 272 -5.37 11.01 15.14
N GLY A 273 -4.04 11.15 15.16
CA GLY A 273 -3.23 11.16 16.37
C GLY A 273 -2.72 9.79 16.81
N ALA A 274 -3.13 8.70 16.16
CA ALA A 274 -2.49 7.41 16.36
C ALA A 274 -1.04 7.47 15.86
N VAL A 275 -0.08 7.30 16.76
CA VAL A 275 1.37 7.26 16.45
C VAL A 275 2.03 6.23 17.33
N HIS A 276 2.84 5.36 16.72
CA HIS A 276 3.60 4.34 17.42
C HIS A 276 5.08 4.53 17.15
N ALA A 277 5.84 4.87 18.19
CA ALA A 277 7.28 5.16 18.09
C ALA A 277 8.05 4.02 17.41
N GLY A 278 8.84 4.36 16.38
CA GLY A 278 9.62 3.40 15.61
C GLY A 278 8.80 2.58 14.59
N GLN A 279 7.54 2.92 14.37
CA GLN A 279 6.62 2.24 13.45
C GLN A 279 5.86 3.30 12.62
N PRO A 280 6.51 3.93 11.61
CA PRO A 280 5.99 5.11 10.90
C PRO A 280 4.67 4.86 10.18
N ASN A 281 4.37 3.64 9.91
CA ASN A 281 3.18 3.18 9.21
C ASN A 281 2.12 2.56 10.15
N VAL A 282 2.37 2.47 11.45
CA VAL A 282 1.34 2.30 12.49
C VAL A 282 0.96 3.69 13.00
N ALA A 283 0.29 4.40 12.16
CA ALA A 283 -0.03 5.79 12.33
C ALA A 283 -1.43 6.10 11.80
N ALA A 284 -1.86 7.33 11.98
CA ALA A 284 -3.15 7.78 11.50
C ALA A 284 -3.34 7.53 9.99
N THR A 285 -4.55 7.20 9.61
CA THR A 285 -4.95 7.23 8.20
C THR A 285 -4.91 8.68 7.70
N LEU A 286 -4.13 8.94 6.66
CA LEU A 286 -4.01 10.25 6.03
C LEU A 286 -5.12 10.48 5.01
N TRP A 287 -5.38 9.48 4.19
CA TRP A 287 -6.40 9.56 3.16
C TRP A 287 -6.96 8.18 2.78
N ARG A 288 -8.08 8.20 2.09
CA ARG A 288 -8.76 7.01 1.58
C ARG A 288 -9.12 7.21 0.12
N ILE A 289 -9.10 6.11 -0.64
CA ILE A 289 -9.68 6.08 -1.98
C ILE A 289 -10.78 5.02 -2.07
N VAL A 290 -11.73 5.27 -2.96
CA VAL A 290 -12.65 4.27 -3.47
C VAL A 290 -12.70 4.41 -4.98
N ALA A 291 -12.35 3.35 -5.69
CA ALA A 291 -12.30 3.32 -7.15
C ALA A 291 -13.41 2.43 -7.70
N ASP A 292 -14.36 3.02 -8.42
CA ASP A 292 -15.36 2.30 -9.19
C ASP A 292 -14.77 1.96 -10.56
N GLN A 293 -14.35 0.72 -10.71
CA GLN A 293 -13.60 0.26 -11.88
C GLN A 293 -14.47 0.19 -13.13
N LYS A 294 -15.76 -0.14 -12.96
CA LYS A 294 -16.70 -0.24 -14.08
C LYS A 294 -17.08 1.11 -14.67
N ARG A 295 -17.22 2.12 -13.80
CA ARG A 295 -17.63 3.48 -14.22
C ARG A 295 -16.45 4.41 -14.47
N GLY A 296 -15.23 4.01 -14.07
CA GLY A 296 -14.06 4.84 -14.20
C GLY A 296 -14.08 6.06 -13.26
N VAL A 297 -14.62 5.92 -12.05
CA VAL A 297 -14.70 7.01 -11.07
C VAL A 297 -13.79 6.74 -9.89
N TYR A 298 -12.92 7.69 -9.60
CA TYR A 298 -11.91 7.61 -8.54
C TYR A 298 -12.24 8.62 -7.45
N TYR A 299 -12.81 8.12 -6.33
CA TYR A 299 -13.17 8.91 -5.15
C TYR A 299 -11.99 9.06 -4.22
N PHE A 300 -11.87 10.23 -3.62
CA PHE A 300 -10.79 10.57 -2.68
C PHE A 300 -11.34 11.27 -1.43
N GLU A 301 -10.80 10.92 -0.26
CA GLU A 301 -11.13 11.50 1.04
C GLU A 301 -9.85 11.75 1.83
N LEU A 302 -9.54 13.01 2.13
CA LEU A 302 -8.59 13.37 3.19
C LEU A 302 -9.24 13.14 4.55
N THR A 303 -8.49 12.61 5.52
CA THR A 303 -9.07 12.31 6.85
C THR A 303 -9.25 13.51 7.74
N ASP A 304 -8.55 14.60 7.46
CA ASP A 304 -8.64 15.88 8.17
C ASP A 304 -9.75 16.79 7.63
N THR A 305 -10.43 16.38 6.55
CA THR A 305 -11.58 17.07 5.98
C THR A 305 -12.82 16.17 5.98
N PRO A 306 -14.04 16.72 6.19
CA PRO A 306 -15.26 15.89 6.20
C PRO A 306 -15.80 15.57 4.82
N ASN A 307 -15.13 15.98 3.74
CA ASN A 307 -15.66 15.94 2.39
C ASN A 307 -15.01 14.88 1.54
N ILE A 308 -15.78 14.32 0.62
CA ILE A 308 -15.32 13.46 -0.46
C ILE A 308 -15.40 14.22 -1.77
N PHE A 309 -14.36 14.11 -2.57
CA PHE A 309 -14.37 14.53 -3.97
C PHE A 309 -14.05 13.35 -4.88
N TRP A 310 -14.31 13.48 -6.17
CA TRP A 310 -14.01 12.41 -7.12
C TRP A 310 -13.60 12.93 -8.49
N VAL A 311 -12.85 12.09 -9.17
CA VAL A 311 -12.43 12.27 -10.55
C VAL A 311 -13.16 11.25 -11.41
N ASP A 312 -13.84 11.72 -12.44
CA ASP A 312 -14.43 10.90 -13.50
C ASP A 312 -13.42 10.84 -14.65
N LEU A 313 -12.81 9.68 -14.88
CA LEU A 313 -11.77 9.50 -15.89
C LEU A 313 -12.30 9.80 -17.31
N SER A 314 -13.60 9.61 -17.56
CA SER A 314 -14.19 9.93 -18.86
C SER A 314 -14.20 11.43 -19.19
N LYS A 315 -14.05 12.28 -18.17
CA LYS A 315 -13.96 13.75 -18.33
C LYS A 315 -12.53 14.25 -18.46
N LEU A 316 -11.55 13.36 -18.33
CA LEU A 316 -10.15 13.67 -18.57
C LEU A 316 -9.78 13.23 -19.99
N ASP A 317 -9.20 14.14 -20.77
CA ASP A 317 -8.56 13.75 -22.03
C ASP A 317 -7.21 13.10 -21.74
N LEU A 318 -7.21 11.77 -21.72
CA LEU A 318 -6.02 10.94 -21.50
C LEU A 318 -5.42 10.38 -22.79
N SER A 319 -5.81 10.92 -23.95
CA SER A 319 -5.30 10.48 -25.24
C SER A 319 -3.84 10.86 -25.47
N VAL A 320 -3.20 10.18 -26.44
CA VAL A 320 -1.81 10.42 -26.83
C VAL A 320 -1.59 11.88 -27.23
N GLY A 321 -0.54 12.48 -26.71
CA GLY A 321 -0.16 13.87 -27.02
C GLY A 321 -0.77 14.92 -26.09
N GLN A 322 -1.65 14.52 -25.19
CA GLN A 322 -2.15 15.43 -24.15
C GLN A 322 -1.06 15.69 -23.08
N PRO A 323 -1.09 16.85 -22.41
CA PRO A 323 -0.17 17.16 -21.36
C PRO A 323 -0.46 16.35 -20.09
N VAL A 324 0.55 16.07 -19.32
CA VAL A 324 0.42 15.64 -17.93
C VAL A 324 -0.25 16.75 -17.12
N ARG A 325 -1.14 16.38 -16.21
CA ARG A 325 -1.88 17.32 -15.36
C ARG A 325 -1.85 16.87 -13.91
N MET A 326 -1.97 17.80 -12.99
CA MET A 326 -2.01 17.55 -11.56
C MET A 326 -3.17 18.31 -10.92
N LEU A 327 -3.80 17.68 -9.94
CA LEU A 327 -4.74 18.30 -9.01
C LEU A 327 -4.05 18.36 -7.63
N PRO A 328 -3.72 19.54 -7.12
CA PRO A 328 -3.24 19.68 -5.75
C PRO A 328 -4.31 19.20 -4.77
N VAL A 329 -3.90 18.46 -3.73
CA VAL A 329 -4.83 17.87 -2.76
C VAL A 329 -4.55 18.36 -1.35
N GLU A 330 -3.36 18.12 -0.80
CA GLU A 330 -3.08 18.33 0.61
C GLU A 330 -3.07 19.81 0.99
N ASP A 331 -2.44 20.66 0.20
CA ASP A 331 -2.36 22.11 0.45
C ASP A 331 -3.44 22.91 -0.28
N ALA A 332 -4.43 22.23 -0.84
CA ALA A 332 -5.50 22.88 -1.60
C ALA A 332 -6.69 23.28 -0.70
N PRO A 333 -7.51 24.24 -1.14
CA PRO A 333 -8.82 24.48 -0.51
C PRO A 333 -9.65 23.20 -0.49
N VAL A 334 -10.41 23.00 0.59
CA VAL A 334 -11.28 21.83 0.75
C VAL A 334 -12.16 21.63 -0.46
N MET A 335 -12.10 20.44 -1.04
CA MET A 335 -12.84 20.03 -2.23
C MET A 335 -13.98 19.11 -1.88
N ALA A 336 -15.07 19.18 -2.66
CA ALA A 336 -16.19 18.27 -2.58
C ALA A 336 -16.82 18.09 -3.96
N GLY A 337 -17.37 16.90 -4.21
CA GLY A 337 -18.03 16.63 -5.47
C GLY A 337 -17.08 16.28 -6.61
N GLU A 338 -17.52 16.45 -7.83
CA GLU A 338 -16.75 16.13 -9.04
C GLU A 338 -15.73 17.25 -9.34
N VAL A 339 -14.45 16.87 -9.57
CA VAL A 339 -13.31 17.81 -9.67
C VAL A 339 -12.43 17.61 -10.92
N SER A 340 -12.83 16.78 -11.89
CA SER A 340 -11.99 16.47 -13.07
C SER A 340 -11.56 17.72 -13.84
N SER A 341 -12.37 18.77 -13.86
CA SER A 341 -12.04 20.03 -14.52
C SER A 341 -10.99 20.88 -13.81
N ARG A 342 -10.59 20.52 -12.59
CA ARG A 342 -9.63 21.27 -11.78
C ARG A 342 -8.17 20.84 -11.99
N PHE A 343 -7.93 19.80 -12.79
CA PHE A 343 -6.57 19.38 -13.10
C PHE A 343 -5.84 20.43 -13.93
N GLU A 344 -4.69 20.86 -13.46
CA GLU A 344 -3.87 21.87 -14.09
C GLU A 344 -2.71 21.23 -14.86
N LYS A 345 -2.36 21.80 -16.02
CA LYS A 345 -1.25 21.34 -16.83
C LYS A 345 0.07 21.43 -16.06
N GLN A 346 0.83 20.38 -16.09
CA GLN A 346 2.16 20.30 -15.50
C GLN A 346 3.25 20.02 -16.56
N THR A 347 4.49 20.22 -16.14
CA THR A 347 5.67 19.73 -16.84
C THR A 347 5.85 18.23 -16.60
N ASP A 348 7.04 17.71 -16.76
CA ASP A 348 7.32 16.28 -16.62
C ASP A 348 7.20 15.79 -15.17
N PHE A 349 6.65 14.58 -15.00
CA PHE A 349 6.70 13.85 -13.74
C PHE A 349 7.92 12.93 -13.72
N GLN A 350 8.73 13.02 -12.66
CA GLN A 350 9.90 12.18 -12.47
C GLN A 350 9.73 11.32 -11.22
N PHE A 351 9.95 10.01 -11.38
CA PHE A 351 9.91 9.09 -10.25
C PHE A 351 11.07 9.36 -9.27
N MET A 352 10.88 8.99 -8.01
CA MET A 352 11.94 8.98 -7.01
C MET A 352 13.03 7.99 -7.46
N VAL A 353 14.29 8.38 -7.27
CA VAL A 353 15.43 7.55 -7.67
C VAL A 353 15.47 6.29 -6.83
N GLY A 354 15.36 5.13 -7.48
CA GLY A 354 15.66 3.85 -6.87
C GLY A 354 17.17 3.59 -6.88
N SER A 355 17.75 3.14 -5.78
CA SER A 355 19.14 2.71 -5.76
C SER A 355 19.29 1.46 -6.63
N ASP A 356 20.31 1.48 -7.51
CA ASP A 356 20.85 0.24 -8.07
C ASP A 356 21.72 -0.41 -6.97
N PRO A 357 21.30 -1.57 -6.41
CA PRO A 357 22.07 -2.22 -5.34
C PRO A 357 23.50 -2.62 -5.77
N GLY A 358 23.81 -2.56 -7.05
CA GLY A 358 25.16 -2.79 -7.58
C GLY A 358 26.07 -1.57 -7.59
N GLU A 359 25.56 -0.38 -7.24
CA GLU A 359 26.33 0.88 -7.19
C GLU A 359 26.79 1.29 -5.78
N GLU A 360 26.57 0.49 -4.74
CA GLU A 360 27.19 0.73 -3.44
C GLU A 360 28.72 0.59 -3.56
N LYS A 361 29.38 1.75 -3.54
CA LYS A 361 30.84 1.90 -3.52
C LYS A 361 31.36 1.78 -2.09
#